data_72ff7fc02f38d1a16c0abec721c659c3
#
_entry.id   72ff7fc02f38d1a16c0abec721c659c3
#
_cell.length_a   1.000
_cell.length_b   1.000
_cell.length_c   1.000
_cell.angle_alpha   90.00
_cell.angle_beta   90.00
_cell.angle_gamma   90.00
#
_symmetry.space_group_name_H-M   'P 1'
#
loop_
_entity.id
_entity.type
_entity.pdbx_description
1 polymer ?
#
loop_
_entity_poly.entity_id
_entity_poly.type
_entity_poly.pdbx_seq_one_letter_code
_entity_poly.pdbx_strand_id
1 'polypeptide(L)'
;MKILMASHYFASHNGGIEIVAEELFHALTDKDQKVVWMASDSTPAPEPVERSSTVSLPVFNFVEKMKGLPFPIPTAGALRTIIREVGDAEVLILHDCLYLSNILAYLSARWRGIPTIIIQHIGTVPYKNYLLNLTFRLANRIVTRPMLTRAAQVVFISEKTRMFFGQLRYRSSPQIIFNGVNTDIYRTLEGTETKSRLRREYQLPEDRTVILFVGRFVEKKGISVMKRMAALRPEWTWVFAGWGPLDPVRWNAANVRVFSDLRGASMAALYRCCDLLALPSSGEGFPLVMQEALASGIPVVCGEETLGADPAMGAFVKGVPVYLEDDDRTAREFLSAIEDTLASGAGLNDISNKRRAFAVSRYSWRRAAEQYLEIISRLTIQIES
;
A
#
# COMPACT_ATOMS: atom_id res chain seq x y z
N MET A 1 -23.09 14.69 5.27
CA MET A 1 -22.97 13.26 5.66
C MET A 1 -21.69 13.09 6.49
N LYS A 2 -21.75 12.36 7.63
CA LYS A 2 -20.58 12.06 8.49
C LYS A 2 -20.08 10.66 8.22
N ILE A 3 -18.88 10.55 7.63
CA ILE A 3 -18.18 9.29 7.38
C ILE A 3 -17.22 9.04 8.55
N LEU A 4 -17.35 7.92 9.24
CA LEU A 4 -16.35 7.47 10.19
C LEU A 4 -15.42 6.45 9.51
N MET A 5 -14.14 6.75 9.49
CA MET A 5 -13.10 5.86 8.96
C MET A 5 -12.25 5.35 10.12
N ALA A 6 -11.97 4.06 10.18
CA ALA A 6 -11.16 3.47 11.23
C ALA A 6 -10.03 2.60 10.69
N SER A 7 -8.84 2.82 11.21
CA SER A 7 -7.65 2.01 11.03
C SER A 7 -6.99 1.71 12.38
N HIS A 8 -5.95 0.89 12.40
CA HIS A 8 -5.30 0.55 13.67
C HIS A 8 -4.27 1.60 14.12
N TYR A 9 -3.57 2.27 13.20
CA TYR A 9 -2.66 3.39 13.46
C TYR A 9 -2.94 4.54 12.49
N PHE A 10 -2.42 5.72 12.82
CA PHE A 10 -2.29 6.83 11.89
C PHE A 10 -1.06 6.65 10.97
N ALA A 11 -1.00 7.40 9.86
CA ALA A 11 0.04 7.26 8.84
C ALA A 11 1.48 7.48 9.35
N SER A 12 1.65 8.20 10.45
CA SER A 12 2.94 8.36 11.13
C SER A 12 3.60 7.04 11.59
N HIS A 13 2.84 5.92 11.61
CA HIS A 13 3.37 4.56 11.80
C HIS A 13 4.15 4.05 10.59
N ASN A 14 4.00 4.66 9.41
CA ASN A 14 4.67 4.31 8.15
C ASN A 14 4.36 2.88 7.63
N GLY A 15 3.19 2.34 7.91
CA GLY A 15 2.68 1.11 7.31
C GLY A 15 1.88 1.39 6.03
N GLY A 16 1.76 0.38 5.16
CA GLY A 16 1.06 0.56 3.88
C GLY A 16 -0.45 0.81 4.03
N ILE A 17 -1.10 0.21 5.04
CA ILE A 17 -2.53 0.38 5.30
C ILE A 17 -2.80 1.80 5.81
N GLU A 18 -1.93 2.32 6.68
CA GLU A 18 -2.04 3.63 7.29
C GLU A 18 -1.87 4.75 6.26
N ILE A 19 -0.91 4.59 5.34
CA ILE A 19 -0.72 5.52 4.22
C ILE A 19 -1.97 5.52 3.31
N VAL A 20 -2.51 4.34 3.00
CA VAL A 20 -3.76 4.23 2.22
C VAL A 20 -4.93 4.89 2.94
N ALA A 21 -5.02 4.73 4.27
CA ALA A 21 -6.08 5.36 5.06
C ALA A 21 -5.97 6.89 5.05
N GLU A 22 -4.75 7.45 5.17
CA GLU A 22 -4.51 8.89 5.10
C GLU A 22 -4.88 9.47 3.74
N GLU A 23 -4.41 8.85 2.68
CA GLU A 23 -4.69 9.30 1.32
C GLU A 23 -6.20 9.25 0.99
N LEU A 24 -6.88 8.19 1.42
CA LEU A 24 -8.33 8.09 1.25
C LEU A 24 -9.07 9.14 2.10
N PHE A 25 -8.60 9.39 3.32
CA PHE A 25 -9.13 10.43 4.20
C PHE A 25 -9.08 11.80 3.53
N HIS A 26 -7.94 12.18 2.96
CA HIS A 26 -7.78 13.43 2.22
C HIS A 26 -8.65 13.45 0.95
N ALA A 27 -8.62 12.38 0.16
CA ALA A 27 -9.37 12.32 -1.09
C ALA A 27 -10.90 12.40 -0.91
N LEU A 28 -11.44 11.87 0.20
CA LEU A 28 -12.85 12.01 0.55
C LEU A 28 -13.17 13.42 1.10
N THR A 29 -12.26 14.01 1.87
CA THR A 29 -12.41 15.37 2.39
C THR A 29 -12.41 16.40 1.26
N ASP A 30 -11.54 16.25 0.26
CA ASP A 30 -11.48 17.09 -0.94
C ASP A 30 -12.78 17.05 -1.78
N LYS A 31 -13.63 16.05 -1.57
CA LYS A 31 -14.96 15.91 -2.16
C LYS A 31 -16.08 16.45 -1.24
N ASP A 32 -15.75 17.38 -0.36
CA ASP A 32 -16.68 18.04 0.57
C ASP A 32 -17.37 17.12 1.59
N GLN A 33 -16.79 15.96 1.88
CA GLN A 33 -17.33 15.06 2.90
C GLN A 33 -16.83 15.41 4.29
N LYS A 34 -17.69 15.26 5.30
CA LYS A 34 -17.28 15.32 6.70
C LYS A 34 -16.70 13.97 7.11
N VAL A 35 -15.37 13.87 7.16
CA VAL A 35 -14.68 12.60 7.49
C VAL A 35 -14.07 12.69 8.88
N VAL A 36 -14.31 11.67 9.69
CA VAL A 36 -13.65 11.47 10.98
C VAL A 36 -12.76 10.25 10.88
N TRP A 37 -11.46 10.43 11.06
CA TRP A 37 -10.52 9.30 11.06
C TRP A 37 -10.11 8.92 12.48
N MET A 38 -10.43 7.69 12.85
CA MET A 38 -10.20 7.12 14.17
C MET A 38 -9.09 6.05 14.11
N ALA A 39 -8.05 6.20 14.93
CA ALA A 39 -6.96 5.23 15.07
C ALA A 39 -6.35 5.27 16.48
N SER A 40 -5.36 4.40 16.78
CA SER A 40 -4.71 4.37 18.09
C SER A 40 -3.85 5.61 18.35
N ASP A 41 -3.74 6.00 19.62
CA ASP A 41 -2.89 7.10 20.10
C ASP A 41 -1.40 6.72 20.18
N SER A 42 -1.03 5.51 19.77
CA SER A 42 0.37 5.06 19.73
C SER A 42 1.23 5.84 18.74
N THR A 43 0.60 6.52 17.80
CA THR A 43 1.24 7.37 16.79
C THR A 43 0.53 8.72 16.72
N PRO A 44 1.26 9.82 16.40
CA PRO A 44 0.64 11.12 16.23
C PRO A 44 -0.46 11.10 15.16
N ALA A 45 -1.59 11.73 15.48
CA ALA A 45 -2.63 11.98 14.50
C ALA A 45 -2.17 13.03 13.48
N PRO A 46 -2.58 12.96 12.22
CA PRO A 46 -2.37 14.05 11.26
C PRO A 46 -3.17 15.28 11.67
N GLU A 47 -2.71 16.44 11.24
CA GLU A 47 -3.44 17.68 11.44
C GLU A 47 -4.77 17.64 10.69
N PRO A 48 -5.88 18.05 11.33
CA PRO A 48 -7.17 18.08 10.66
C PRO A 48 -7.16 19.15 9.58
N VAL A 49 -7.73 18.82 8.42
CA VAL A 49 -8.05 19.78 7.36
C VAL A 49 -9.51 20.19 7.44
N GLU A 50 -9.92 21.19 6.67
CA GLU A 50 -11.30 21.67 6.67
C GLU A 50 -12.30 20.52 6.50
N ARG A 51 -13.36 20.52 7.32
CA ARG A 51 -14.41 19.47 7.39
C ARG A 51 -13.95 18.07 7.78
N SER A 52 -12.74 17.93 8.27
CA SER A 52 -12.22 16.66 8.78
C SER A 52 -11.84 16.73 10.25
N SER A 53 -11.75 15.58 10.89
CA SER A 53 -11.21 15.47 12.25
C SER A 53 -10.58 14.11 12.47
N THR A 54 -9.69 14.05 13.45
CA THR A 54 -9.03 12.82 13.88
C THR A 54 -9.43 12.48 15.31
N VAL A 55 -9.56 11.20 15.61
CA VAL A 55 -9.90 10.70 16.95
C VAL A 55 -8.86 9.67 17.38
N SER A 56 -8.04 10.04 18.36
CA SER A 56 -7.03 9.16 18.93
C SER A 56 -7.66 8.25 20.01
N LEU A 57 -7.51 6.95 19.85
CA LEU A 57 -7.99 5.94 20.78
C LEU A 57 -6.89 5.57 21.79
N PRO A 58 -7.10 5.74 23.10
CA PRO A 58 -6.13 5.30 24.09
C PRO A 58 -5.98 3.78 24.09
N VAL A 59 -4.76 3.29 23.85
CA VAL A 59 -4.46 1.86 23.72
C VAL A 59 -3.27 1.42 24.55
N PHE A 60 -3.21 0.10 24.83
CA PHE A 60 -2.00 -0.57 25.31
C PHE A 60 -1.26 -1.19 24.13
N ASN A 61 -0.05 -0.71 23.81
CA ASN A 61 0.76 -1.18 22.67
C ASN A 61 1.95 -2.06 23.10
N PHE A 62 1.75 -2.93 24.10
CA PHE A 62 2.81 -3.80 24.59
C PHE A 62 3.15 -4.96 23.63
N VAL A 63 2.19 -5.42 22.84
CA VAL A 63 2.39 -6.55 21.91
C VAL A 63 3.42 -6.17 20.84
N GLU A 64 3.30 -4.99 20.28
CA GLU A 64 4.25 -4.48 19.30
C GLU A 64 5.63 -4.25 19.90
N LYS A 65 5.69 -3.65 21.11
CA LYS A 65 6.95 -3.40 21.81
C LYS A 65 7.71 -4.70 22.14
N MET A 66 7.01 -5.79 22.45
CA MET A 66 7.63 -7.07 22.82
C MET A 66 7.92 -7.99 21.63
N LYS A 67 7.06 -8.01 20.62
CA LYS A 67 7.09 -9.00 19.54
C LYS A 67 7.17 -8.40 18.14
N GLY A 68 7.17 -7.07 18.02
CA GLY A 68 7.15 -6.38 16.72
C GLY A 68 5.88 -6.61 15.90
N LEU A 69 4.80 -7.14 16.53
CA LEU A 69 3.52 -7.34 15.88
C LEU A 69 2.61 -6.13 16.17
N PRO A 70 2.15 -5.40 15.15
CA PRO A 70 1.30 -4.22 15.30
C PRO A 70 -0.12 -4.64 15.75
N PHE A 71 -0.35 -4.70 17.06
CA PHE A 71 -1.63 -5.10 17.64
C PHE A 71 -1.97 -4.27 18.88
N PRO A 72 -2.44 -3.00 18.70
CA PRO A 72 -2.86 -2.14 19.79
C PRO A 72 -4.15 -2.67 20.45
N ILE A 73 -4.18 -2.68 21.77
CA ILE A 73 -5.32 -3.16 22.57
C ILE A 73 -6.07 -1.95 23.12
N PRO A 74 -7.33 -1.68 22.71
CA PRO A 74 -8.11 -0.55 23.19
C PRO A 74 -8.39 -0.62 24.69
N THR A 75 -8.30 0.53 25.38
CA THR A 75 -8.72 0.68 26.77
C THR A 75 -10.25 0.78 26.91
N ALA A 76 -10.78 0.75 28.14
CA ALA A 76 -12.19 1.01 28.39
C ALA A 76 -12.62 2.43 27.94
N GLY A 77 -11.70 3.41 28.01
CA GLY A 77 -11.91 4.76 27.48
C GLY A 77 -12.06 4.75 25.95
N ALA A 78 -11.19 4.01 25.26
CA ALA A 78 -11.28 3.83 23.81
C ALA A 78 -12.60 3.19 23.38
N LEU A 79 -13.09 2.18 24.13
CA LEU A 79 -14.39 1.55 23.85
C LEU A 79 -15.54 2.56 23.89
N ARG A 80 -15.58 3.42 24.90
CA ARG A 80 -16.60 4.49 25.02
C ARG A 80 -16.53 5.46 23.84
N THR A 81 -15.31 5.84 23.44
CA THR A 81 -15.08 6.72 22.29
C THR A 81 -15.54 6.06 20.99
N ILE A 82 -15.19 4.79 20.75
CA ILE A 82 -15.66 4.03 19.59
C ILE A 82 -17.19 4.00 19.51
N ILE A 83 -17.88 3.67 20.62
CA ILE A 83 -19.33 3.60 20.65
C ILE A 83 -19.97 4.96 20.35
N ARG A 84 -19.41 6.06 20.86
CA ARG A 84 -19.88 7.41 20.59
C ARG A 84 -19.69 7.79 19.11
N GLU A 85 -18.46 7.69 18.59
CA GLU A 85 -18.15 8.12 17.22
C GLU A 85 -18.92 7.29 16.18
N VAL A 86 -19.07 5.99 16.41
CA VAL A 86 -19.90 5.13 15.56
C VAL A 86 -21.35 5.56 15.62
N GLY A 87 -21.87 5.92 16.82
CA GLY A 87 -23.27 6.37 16.98
C GLY A 87 -23.61 7.65 16.23
N ASP A 88 -22.62 8.50 16.02
CA ASP A 88 -22.77 9.78 15.33
C ASP A 88 -22.49 9.68 13.82
N ALA A 89 -22.12 8.51 13.30
CA ALA A 89 -21.75 8.29 11.90
C ALA A 89 -22.95 7.78 11.08
N GLU A 90 -23.01 8.19 9.83
CA GLU A 90 -23.97 7.69 8.83
C GLU A 90 -23.43 6.45 8.09
N VAL A 91 -22.11 6.33 7.99
CA VAL A 91 -21.42 5.17 7.42
C VAL A 91 -20.09 4.94 8.12
N LEU A 92 -19.73 3.66 8.29
CA LEU A 92 -18.44 3.24 8.84
C LEU A 92 -17.59 2.63 7.73
N ILE A 93 -16.35 3.12 7.57
CA ILE A 93 -15.32 2.52 6.70
C ILE A 93 -14.24 1.88 7.59
N LEU A 94 -13.95 0.61 7.39
CA LEU A 94 -12.93 -0.12 8.15
C LEU A 94 -11.78 -0.55 7.24
N HIS A 95 -10.56 -0.21 7.65
CA HIS A 95 -9.33 -0.72 7.03
C HIS A 95 -8.89 -2.01 7.72
N ASP A 96 -9.16 -3.15 7.09
CA ASP A 96 -9.00 -4.52 7.59
C ASP A 96 -9.90 -4.92 8.77
N CYS A 97 -10.03 -6.25 8.99
CA CYS A 97 -10.90 -6.82 10.00
C CYS A 97 -10.19 -7.19 11.31
N LEU A 98 -8.90 -7.55 11.27
CA LEU A 98 -8.22 -8.26 12.37
C LEU A 98 -7.68 -7.37 13.49
N TYR A 99 -8.08 -6.10 13.55
CA TYR A 99 -7.72 -5.20 14.63
C TYR A 99 -8.86 -5.04 15.64
N LEU A 100 -8.53 -5.09 16.93
CA LEU A 100 -9.54 -5.13 17.98
C LEU A 100 -10.43 -3.88 17.98
N SER A 101 -9.87 -2.70 17.71
CA SER A 101 -10.62 -1.45 17.54
C SER A 101 -11.64 -1.54 16.39
N ASN A 102 -11.22 -2.14 15.25
CA ASN A 102 -12.09 -2.31 14.10
C ASN A 102 -13.21 -3.33 14.36
N ILE A 103 -12.91 -4.41 15.08
CA ILE A 103 -13.92 -5.39 15.51
C ILE A 103 -14.96 -4.72 16.40
N LEU A 104 -14.53 -3.92 17.39
CA LEU A 104 -15.42 -3.20 18.30
C LEU A 104 -16.27 -2.16 17.57
N ALA A 105 -15.66 -1.41 16.63
CA ALA A 105 -16.38 -0.45 15.78
C ALA A 105 -17.42 -1.17 14.90
N TYR A 106 -17.05 -2.28 14.28
CA TYR A 106 -17.96 -3.11 13.48
C TYR A 106 -19.16 -3.62 14.30
N LEU A 107 -18.92 -4.17 15.50
CA LEU A 107 -19.99 -4.67 16.36
C LEU A 107 -20.92 -3.54 16.83
N SER A 108 -20.35 -2.36 17.16
CA SER A 108 -21.13 -1.17 17.50
C SER A 108 -21.99 -0.69 16.34
N ALA A 109 -21.44 -0.62 15.12
CA ALA A 109 -22.15 -0.23 13.91
C ALA A 109 -23.29 -1.20 13.59
N ARG A 110 -22.99 -2.52 13.67
CA ARG A 110 -23.98 -3.56 13.44
C ARG A 110 -25.17 -3.49 14.40
N TRP A 111 -24.87 -3.25 15.70
CA TRP A 111 -25.94 -3.10 16.72
C TRP A 111 -26.84 -1.89 16.47
N ARG A 112 -26.26 -0.81 15.91
CA ARG A 112 -26.99 0.44 15.59
C ARG A 112 -27.58 0.49 14.18
N GLY A 113 -27.38 -0.54 13.38
CA GLY A 113 -27.85 -0.57 11.99
C GLY A 113 -27.04 0.31 11.02
N ILE A 114 -25.87 0.83 11.45
CA ILE A 114 -25.02 1.69 10.61
C ILE A 114 -24.33 0.85 9.53
N PRO A 115 -24.46 1.20 8.24
CA PRO A 115 -23.82 0.48 7.15
C PRO A 115 -22.31 0.53 7.27
N THR A 116 -21.68 -0.62 7.08
CA THR A 116 -20.22 -0.75 7.17
C THR A 116 -19.65 -1.17 5.84
N ILE A 117 -18.67 -0.41 5.36
CA ILE A 117 -17.80 -0.74 4.23
C ILE A 117 -16.49 -1.30 4.81
N ILE A 118 -16.09 -2.49 4.39
CA ILE A 118 -14.81 -3.08 4.79
C ILE A 118 -13.86 -3.04 3.61
N ILE A 119 -12.74 -2.34 3.78
CA ILE A 119 -11.61 -2.34 2.85
C ILE A 119 -10.63 -3.42 3.30
N GLN A 120 -10.57 -4.52 2.55
CA GLN A 120 -9.70 -5.64 2.90
C GLN A 120 -8.37 -5.55 2.15
N HIS A 121 -7.30 -5.30 2.90
CA HIS A 121 -5.95 -5.09 2.35
C HIS A 121 -5.16 -6.38 2.20
N ILE A 122 -5.35 -7.35 3.11
CA ILE A 122 -4.50 -8.53 3.21
C ILE A 122 -5.35 -9.80 3.20
N GLY A 123 -4.99 -10.77 2.36
CA GLY A 123 -5.58 -12.11 2.38
C GLY A 123 -4.89 -13.00 3.41
N THR A 124 -3.63 -13.29 3.18
CA THR A 124 -2.75 -14.05 4.08
C THR A 124 -1.33 -13.49 4.01
N VAL A 125 -0.63 -13.55 5.13
CA VAL A 125 0.80 -13.25 5.20
C VAL A 125 1.50 -14.57 5.51
N PRO A 126 2.40 -15.06 4.65
CA PRO A 126 3.18 -16.25 4.94
C PRO A 126 4.25 -15.91 5.98
N TYR A 127 4.09 -16.38 7.21
CA TYR A 127 5.12 -16.30 8.24
C TYR A 127 5.95 -17.59 8.27
N LYS A 128 7.25 -17.50 8.57
CA LYS A 128 8.11 -18.67 8.82
C LYS A 128 7.65 -19.49 10.04
N ASN A 129 6.93 -18.87 10.98
CA ASN A 129 6.40 -19.50 12.18
C ASN A 129 5.03 -20.17 11.90
N TYR A 130 4.98 -21.50 11.97
CA TYR A 130 3.78 -22.31 11.75
C TYR A 130 2.63 -21.96 12.71
N LEU A 131 2.92 -21.74 13.99
CA LEU A 131 1.91 -21.41 15.00
C LEU A 131 1.26 -20.06 14.70
N LEU A 132 2.04 -19.07 14.28
CA LEU A 132 1.54 -17.76 13.87
C LEU A 132 0.65 -17.88 12.64
N ASN A 133 1.04 -18.68 11.65
CA ASN A 133 0.22 -18.95 10.46
C ASN A 133 -1.10 -19.63 10.83
N LEU A 134 -1.08 -20.57 11.78
CA LEU A 134 -2.30 -21.23 12.27
C LEU A 134 -3.23 -20.22 12.97
N THR A 135 -2.69 -19.36 13.82
CA THR A 135 -3.42 -18.31 14.52
C THR A 135 -4.09 -17.35 13.53
N PHE A 136 -3.35 -16.90 12.49
CA PHE A 136 -3.92 -16.03 11.45
C PHE A 136 -5.00 -16.73 10.61
N ARG A 137 -4.82 -18.02 10.28
CA ARG A 137 -5.86 -18.80 9.58
C ARG A 137 -7.14 -18.91 10.42
N LEU A 138 -6.99 -19.17 11.73
CA LEU A 138 -8.11 -19.26 12.66
C LEU A 138 -8.81 -17.90 12.82
N ALA A 139 -8.05 -16.82 13.00
CA ALA A 139 -8.57 -15.46 13.07
C ALA A 139 -9.33 -15.06 11.79
N ASN A 140 -8.77 -15.37 10.62
CA ASN A 140 -9.46 -15.17 9.35
C ASN A 140 -10.78 -15.96 9.28
N ARG A 141 -10.82 -17.19 9.79
CA ARG A 141 -12.03 -18.02 9.78
C ARG A 141 -13.10 -17.53 10.75
N ILE A 142 -12.72 -17.10 11.96
CA ILE A 142 -13.64 -16.76 13.04
C ILE A 142 -14.04 -15.27 13.01
N VAL A 143 -13.16 -14.38 12.55
CA VAL A 143 -13.39 -12.93 12.58
C VAL A 143 -13.57 -12.38 11.17
N THR A 144 -12.54 -12.47 10.31
CA THR A 144 -12.57 -11.80 9.00
C THR A 144 -13.73 -12.28 8.13
N ARG A 145 -13.86 -13.60 7.94
CA ARG A 145 -14.94 -14.15 7.07
C ARG A 145 -16.35 -13.77 7.54
N PRO A 146 -16.72 -13.89 8.84
CA PRO A 146 -18.02 -13.43 9.33
C PRO A 146 -18.26 -11.93 9.18
N MET A 147 -17.23 -11.09 9.34
CA MET A 147 -17.34 -9.64 9.12
C MET A 147 -17.58 -9.35 7.64
N LEU A 148 -16.77 -9.91 6.73
CA LEU A 148 -16.90 -9.71 5.29
C LEU A 148 -18.26 -10.18 4.76
N THR A 149 -18.80 -11.32 5.21
CA THR A 149 -20.10 -11.85 4.74
C THR A 149 -21.30 -11.02 5.18
N ARG A 150 -21.15 -10.21 6.25
CA ARG A 150 -22.24 -9.42 6.85
C ARG A 150 -22.08 -7.91 6.64
N ALA A 151 -20.95 -7.46 6.13
CA ALA A 151 -20.73 -6.05 5.80
C ALA A 151 -21.75 -5.58 4.75
N ALA A 152 -22.11 -4.31 4.79
CA ALA A 152 -22.98 -3.71 3.77
C ALA A 152 -22.30 -3.71 2.40
N GLN A 153 -20.98 -3.44 2.38
CA GLN A 153 -20.15 -3.56 1.18
C GLN A 153 -18.73 -4.02 1.57
N VAL A 154 -18.15 -4.87 0.73
CA VAL A 154 -16.72 -5.24 0.80
C VAL A 154 -15.99 -4.66 -0.39
N VAL A 155 -14.85 -4.05 -0.13
CA VAL A 155 -13.92 -3.56 -1.13
C VAL A 155 -12.60 -4.29 -0.97
N PHE A 156 -12.09 -4.86 -2.05
CA PHE A 156 -10.76 -5.45 -2.13
C PHE A 156 -9.83 -4.51 -2.86
N ILE A 157 -8.60 -4.37 -2.35
CA ILE A 157 -7.59 -3.49 -2.98
C ILE A 157 -6.85 -4.16 -4.14
N SER A 158 -7.07 -5.45 -4.37
CA SER A 158 -6.41 -6.22 -5.42
C SER A 158 -7.21 -7.47 -5.82
N GLU A 159 -6.99 -7.94 -7.04
CA GLU A 159 -7.55 -9.22 -7.50
C GLU A 159 -7.07 -10.39 -6.64
N LYS A 160 -5.81 -10.39 -6.23
CA LYS A 160 -5.24 -11.42 -5.35
C LYS A 160 -6.01 -11.52 -4.03
N THR A 161 -6.30 -10.38 -3.39
CA THR A 161 -7.07 -10.37 -2.13
C THR A 161 -8.52 -10.80 -2.38
N ARG A 162 -9.14 -10.37 -3.48
CA ARG A 162 -10.48 -10.80 -3.88
C ARG A 162 -10.53 -12.33 -4.10
N MET A 163 -9.57 -12.90 -4.80
CA MET A 163 -9.51 -14.34 -5.07
C MET A 163 -9.35 -15.16 -3.78
N PHE A 164 -8.56 -14.68 -2.82
CA PHE A 164 -8.38 -15.35 -1.51
C PHE A 164 -9.69 -15.51 -0.74
N PHE A 165 -10.60 -14.55 -0.83
CA PHE A 165 -11.90 -14.57 -0.19
C PHE A 165 -13.06 -14.90 -1.16
N GLY A 166 -12.76 -15.26 -2.38
CA GLY A 166 -13.73 -15.40 -3.49
C GLY A 166 -14.87 -16.43 -3.28
N GLN A 167 -14.70 -17.38 -2.35
CA GLN A 167 -15.71 -18.41 -2.06
C GLN A 167 -16.76 -17.99 -1.02
N LEU A 168 -16.69 -16.75 -0.50
CA LEU A 168 -17.63 -16.27 0.50
C LEU A 168 -18.94 -15.79 -0.16
N ARG A 169 -20.04 -15.97 0.57
CA ARG A 169 -21.33 -15.36 0.21
C ARG A 169 -21.42 -13.98 0.83
N TYR A 170 -21.33 -12.96 0.01
CA TYR A 170 -21.41 -11.56 0.42
C TYR A 170 -22.85 -11.07 0.44
N ARG A 171 -23.16 -10.09 1.30
CA ARG A 171 -24.44 -9.40 1.31
C ARG A 171 -24.66 -8.59 0.01
N SER A 172 -23.61 -7.94 -0.48
CA SER A 172 -23.55 -7.25 -1.77
C SER A 172 -22.33 -7.73 -2.54
N SER A 173 -22.37 -7.75 -3.86
CA SER A 173 -21.21 -8.13 -4.69
C SER A 173 -19.99 -7.30 -4.30
N PRO A 174 -18.86 -7.93 -3.93
CA PRO A 174 -17.66 -7.19 -3.55
C PRO A 174 -17.11 -6.42 -4.74
N GLN A 175 -16.54 -5.26 -4.47
CA GLN A 175 -15.91 -4.42 -5.49
C GLN A 175 -14.39 -4.46 -5.36
N ILE A 176 -13.69 -4.16 -6.45
CA ILE A 176 -12.26 -3.88 -6.43
C ILE A 176 -12.10 -2.38 -6.62
N ILE A 177 -11.49 -1.74 -5.62
CA ILE A 177 -11.01 -0.37 -5.71
C ILE A 177 -9.54 -0.43 -5.35
N PHE A 178 -8.69 -0.23 -6.36
CA PHE A 178 -7.26 -0.21 -6.15
C PHE A 178 -6.86 0.99 -5.30
N ASN A 179 -5.82 0.81 -4.51
CA ASN A 179 -5.20 1.95 -3.82
C ASN A 179 -4.79 3.01 -4.86
N GLY A 180 -4.87 4.26 -4.47
CA GLY A 180 -4.48 5.37 -5.34
C GLY A 180 -2.99 5.70 -5.25
N VAL A 181 -2.56 6.54 -6.17
CA VAL A 181 -1.29 7.26 -6.15
C VAL A 181 -1.56 8.74 -6.36
N ASN A 182 -0.79 9.60 -5.70
CA ASN A 182 -0.88 11.04 -5.92
C ASN A 182 -0.24 11.40 -7.27
N THR A 183 -1.07 11.52 -8.30
CA THR A 183 -0.64 11.74 -9.69
C THR A 183 -0.15 13.16 -9.97
N ASP A 184 -0.31 14.10 -9.05
CA ASP A 184 0.23 15.46 -9.14
C ASP A 184 1.70 15.49 -8.71
N ILE A 185 2.06 14.61 -7.78
CA ILE A 185 3.44 14.47 -7.26
C ILE A 185 4.21 13.45 -8.09
N TYR A 186 3.66 12.23 -8.26
CA TYR A 186 4.25 11.17 -9.07
C TYR A 186 3.86 11.37 -10.54
N ARG A 187 4.78 11.91 -11.31
CA ARG A 187 4.59 12.30 -12.71
C ARG A 187 5.84 12.05 -13.55
N THR A 188 5.72 12.05 -14.84
CA THR A 188 6.84 12.04 -15.78
C THR A 188 7.64 13.35 -15.74
N LEU A 189 8.83 13.37 -16.33
CA LEU A 189 9.62 14.60 -16.51
C LEU A 189 8.82 15.64 -17.31
N GLU A 190 8.85 16.88 -16.89
CA GLU A 190 8.12 17.99 -17.51
C GLU A 190 8.96 19.25 -17.61
N GLY A 191 8.68 20.07 -18.64
CA GLY A 191 9.32 21.36 -18.86
C GLY A 191 10.85 21.24 -19.03
N THR A 192 11.60 21.96 -18.20
CA THR A 192 13.08 21.97 -18.21
C THR A 192 13.71 20.91 -17.29
N GLU A 193 12.90 20.07 -16.65
CA GLU A 193 13.38 18.98 -15.81
C GLU A 193 13.97 17.88 -16.68
N THR A 194 15.20 17.48 -16.40
CA THR A 194 15.89 16.40 -17.11
C THR A 194 16.37 15.34 -16.14
N LYS A 195 16.43 14.09 -16.58
CA LYS A 195 16.96 12.98 -15.79
C LYS A 195 18.38 13.28 -15.30
N SER A 196 19.25 13.83 -16.16
CA SER A 196 20.63 14.21 -15.80
C SER A 196 20.69 15.27 -14.71
N ARG A 197 19.81 16.28 -14.76
CA ARG A 197 19.74 17.30 -13.69
C ARG A 197 19.36 16.67 -12.35
N LEU A 198 18.32 15.85 -12.33
CA LEU A 198 17.87 15.16 -11.11
C LEU A 198 18.96 14.22 -10.59
N ARG A 199 19.65 13.47 -11.48
CA ARG A 199 20.75 12.60 -11.08
C ARG A 199 21.87 13.38 -10.37
N ARG A 200 22.23 14.57 -10.86
CA ARG A 200 23.20 15.43 -10.15
C ARG A 200 22.71 15.86 -8.79
N GLU A 201 21.45 16.26 -8.67
CA GLU A 201 20.82 16.64 -7.38
C GLU A 201 20.87 15.50 -6.35
N TYR A 202 20.66 14.24 -6.81
CA TYR A 202 20.71 13.03 -5.97
C TYR A 202 22.09 12.36 -5.93
N GLN A 203 23.13 12.99 -6.50
CA GLN A 203 24.51 12.47 -6.56
C GLN A 203 24.58 11.07 -7.19
N LEU A 204 23.79 10.84 -8.22
CA LEU A 204 23.75 9.62 -9.03
C LEU A 204 24.53 9.80 -10.33
N PRO A 205 25.20 8.75 -10.84
CA PRO A 205 25.93 8.83 -12.12
C PRO A 205 24.97 9.05 -13.29
N GLU A 206 25.38 9.89 -14.23
CA GLU A 206 24.56 10.23 -15.42
C GLU A 206 24.64 9.15 -16.51
N ASP A 207 25.75 8.44 -16.57
CA ASP A 207 26.14 7.50 -17.65
C ASP A 207 25.89 6.01 -17.31
N ARG A 208 25.34 5.71 -16.12
CA ARG A 208 25.07 4.34 -15.67
C ARG A 208 23.58 4.03 -15.65
N THR A 209 23.26 2.74 -15.80
CA THR A 209 21.93 2.24 -15.48
C THR A 209 21.66 2.37 -14.00
N VAL A 210 20.53 2.95 -13.63
CA VAL A 210 20.13 3.21 -12.25
C VAL A 210 18.85 2.43 -11.93
N ILE A 211 18.99 1.41 -11.09
CA ILE A 211 17.89 0.54 -10.65
C ILE A 211 17.41 0.95 -9.27
N LEU A 212 16.12 1.17 -9.13
CA LEU A 212 15.48 1.60 -7.88
C LEU A 212 14.83 0.41 -7.17
N PHE A 213 15.00 0.36 -5.87
CA PHE A 213 14.18 -0.41 -4.93
C PHE A 213 13.55 0.53 -3.90
N VAL A 214 12.26 0.38 -3.63
CA VAL A 214 11.55 1.17 -2.62
C VAL A 214 10.81 0.26 -1.66
N GLY A 215 11.04 0.43 -0.36
CA GLY A 215 10.32 -0.32 0.67
C GLY A 215 11.13 -0.61 1.93
N ARG A 216 10.51 -1.34 2.85
CA ARG A 216 11.19 -1.79 4.08
C ARG A 216 12.31 -2.78 3.75
N PHE A 217 13.47 -2.62 4.38
CA PHE A 217 14.62 -3.51 4.20
C PHE A 217 14.47 -4.78 5.07
N VAL A 218 13.61 -5.69 4.61
CA VAL A 218 13.30 -6.96 5.27
C VAL A 218 13.30 -8.11 4.24
N GLU A 219 13.50 -9.36 4.70
CA GLU A 219 13.61 -10.53 3.83
C GLU A 219 12.47 -10.66 2.81
N LYS A 220 11.22 -10.54 3.26
CA LYS A 220 10.05 -10.68 2.36
C LYS A 220 10.00 -9.67 1.22
N LYS A 221 10.74 -8.57 1.31
CA LYS A 221 10.89 -7.57 0.25
C LYS A 221 12.00 -7.90 -0.75
N GLY A 222 12.71 -9.03 -0.56
CA GLY A 222 13.73 -9.51 -1.46
C GLY A 222 15.06 -8.74 -1.39
N ILE A 223 15.39 -8.17 -0.21
CA ILE A 223 16.65 -7.42 -0.02
C ILE A 223 17.88 -8.31 -0.27
N SER A 224 17.84 -9.58 0.09
CA SER A 224 18.91 -10.54 -0.20
C SER A 224 19.09 -10.76 -1.70
N VAL A 225 17.99 -10.87 -2.45
CA VAL A 225 18.00 -10.94 -3.93
C VAL A 225 18.60 -9.66 -4.54
N MET A 226 18.20 -8.48 -4.04
CA MET A 226 18.77 -7.19 -4.49
C MET A 226 20.27 -7.13 -4.24
N LYS A 227 20.76 -7.65 -3.11
CA LYS A 227 22.19 -7.73 -2.80
C LYS A 227 22.95 -8.59 -3.83
N ARG A 228 22.37 -9.74 -4.21
CA ARG A 228 22.94 -10.62 -5.23
C ARG A 228 22.99 -9.92 -6.60
N MET A 229 21.91 -9.27 -7.00
CA MET A 229 21.88 -8.52 -8.25
C MET A 229 22.92 -7.40 -8.28
N ALA A 230 23.06 -6.64 -7.19
CA ALA A 230 24.05 -5.57 -7.08
C ALA A 230 25.50 -6.09 -7.20
N ALA A 231 25.78 -7.28 -6.68
CA ALA A 231 27.09 -7.92 -6.81
C ALA A 231 27.35 -8.44 -8.23
N LEU A 232 26.31 -8.92 -8.95
CA LEU A 232 26.40 -9.45 -10.31
C LEU A 232 26.46 -8.36 -11.40
N ARG A 233 26.02 -7.15 -11.11
CA ARG A 233 26.07 -6.00 -12.02
C ARG A 233 26.72 -4.79 -11.32
N PRO A 234 28.03 -4.83 -11.08
CA PRO A 234 28.77 -3.73 -10.42
C PRO A 234 28.83 -2.45 -11.25
N GLU A 235 28.64 -2.55 -12.56
CA GLU A 235 28.58 -1.43 -13.49
C GLU A 235 27.28 -0.61 -13.39
N TRP A 236 26.19 -1.18 -12.83
CA TRP A 236 24.95 -0.47 -12.58
C TRP A 236 24.97 0.22 -11.22
N THR A 237 24.14 1.23 -11.06
CA THR A 237 23.91 1.87 -9.77
C THR A 237 22.59 1.36 -9.16
N TRP A 238 22.68 0.88 -7.94
CA TRP A 238 21.55 0.32 -7.22
C TRP A 238 21.11 1.30 -6.13
N VAL A 239 19.91 1.82 -6.28
CA VAL A 239 19.33 2.85 -5.40
C VAL A 239 18.29 2.20 -4.51
N PHE A 240 18.43 2.40 -3.21
CA PHE A 240 17.51 1.90 -2.20
C PHE A 240 16.86 3.06 -1.47
N ALA A 241 15.54 3.15 -1.49
CA ALA A 241 14.79 4.12 -0.70
C ALA A 241 13.95 3.40 0.34
N GLY A 242 14.21 3.69 1.63
CA GLY A 242 13.50 3.02 2.71
C GLY A 242 14.32 2.83 3.97
N TRP A 243 13.90 1.90 4.80
CA TRP A 243 14.49 1.61 6.09
C TRP A 243 14.25 0.16 6.53
N GLY A 244 15.05 -0.35 7.45
CA GLY A 244 14.83 -1.68 8.01
C GLY A 244 16.08 -2.33 8.58
N PRO A 245 15.94 -3.51 9.19
CA PRO A 245 17.07 -4.21 9.83
C PRO A 245 18.14 -4.72 8.85
N LEU A 246 17.77 -4.94 7.57
CA LEU A 246 18.68 -5.43 6.52
C LEU A 246 19.21 -4.26 5.66
N ASP A 247 19.78 -3.25 6.31
CA ASP A 247 20.22 -2.00 5.69
C ASP A 247 21.31 -2.23 4.63
N PRO A 248 21.07 -1.84 3.34
CA PRO A 248 22.04 -1.98 2.25
C PRO A 248 23.32 -1.14 2.44
N VAL A 249 23.32 -0.11 3.27
CA VAL A 249 24.54 0.66 3.63
C VAL A 249 25.62 -0.28 4.16
N ARG A 250 25.25 -1.31 4.91
CA ARG A 250 26.18 -2.28 5.51
C ARG A 250 26.87 -3.19 4.49
N TRP A 251 26.48 -3.14 3.23
CA TRP A 251 27.14 -3.95 2.19
C TRP A 251 28.46 -3.38 1.74
N ASN A 252 28.74 -2.10 2.04
CA ASN A 252 29.95 -1.38 1.65
C ASN A 252 30.27 -1.48 0.15
N ALA A 253 29.21 -1.49 -0.70
CA ALA A 253 29.33 -1.64 -2.13
C ALA A 253 29.34 -0.27 -2.82
N ALA A 254 30.37 -0.02 -3.66
CA ALA A 254 30.56 1.27 -4.31
C ALA A 254 29.43 1.67 -5.27
N ASN A 255 28.69 0.69 -5.79
CA ASN A 255 27.56 0.87 -6.70
C ASN A 255 26.19 0.93 -6.02
N VAL A 256 26.16 1.01 -4.68
CA VAL A 256 24.91 1.11 -3.88
C VAL A 256 24.75 2.52 -3.32
N ARG A 257 23.53 3.04 -3.41
CA ARG A 257 23.11 4.32 -2.80
C ARG A 257 21.86 4.09 -1.99
N VAL A 258 21.81 4.58 -0.76
CA VAL A 258 20.68 4.43 0.15
C VAL A 258 20.15 5.80 0.53
N PHE A 259 18.85 5.96 0.44
CA PHE A 259 18.12 7.15 0.85
C PHE A 259 17.10 6.77 1.92
N SER A 260 17.20 7.38 3.07
CA SER A 260 16.20 7.33 4.14
C SER A 260 15.34 8.59 4.11
N ASP A 261 14.13 8.50 4.66
CA ASP A 261 13.24 9.64 4.94
C ASP A 261 12.78 10.48 3.74
N LEU A 262 12.94 9.99 2.50
CA LEU A 262 12.35 10.63 1.33
C LEU A 262 10.83 10.42 1.31
N ARG A 263 10.08 11.52 1.08
CA ARG A 263 8.60 11.51 0.97
C ARG A 263 8.12 12.52 -0.07
N GLY A 264 6.87 12.33 -0.53
CA GLY A 264 6.21 13.29 -1.42
C GLY A 264 7.06 13.64 -2.64
N ALA A 265 7.28 14.93 -2.88
CA ALA A 265 7.97 15.42 -4.08
C ALA A 265 9.43 14.91 -4.21
N SER A 266 10.17 14.77 -3.10
CA SER A 266 11.55 14.26 -3.13
C SER A 266 11.58 12.77 -3.51
N MET A 267 10.64 11.97 -3.00
CA MET A 267 10.53 10.57 -3.40
C MET A 267 10.15 10.45 -4.89
N ALA A 268 9.20 11.24 -5.36
CA ALA A 268 8.79 11.27 -6.77
C ALA A 268 9.93 11.70 -7.69
N ALA A 269 10.78 12.65 -7.27
CA ALA A 269 11.98 13.03 -8.02
C ALA A 269 12.98 11.86 -8.10
N LEU A 270 13.13 11.07 -7.04
CA LEU A 270 13.99 9.88 -7.07
C LEU A 270 13.50 8.84 -8.08
N TYR A 271 12.20 8.59 -8.21
CA TYR A 271 11.66 7.73 -9.29
C TYR A 271 12.09 8.24 -10.66
N ARG A 272 11.96 9.55 -10.92
CA ARG A 272 12.35 10.15 -12.21
C ARG A 272 13.86 10.12 -12.52
N CYS A 273 14.70 9.96 -11.48
CA CYS A 273 16.15 9.75 -11.64
C CYS A 273 16.49 8.35 -12.19
N CYS A 274 15.65 7.37 -11.91
CA CYS A 274 15.95 5.97 -12.12
C CYS A 274 15.46 5.48 -13.49
N ASP A 275 15.99 4.35 -13.95
CA ASP A 275 15.62 3.74 -15.21
C ASP A 275 14.56 2.67 -15.06
N LEU A 276 14.49 2.02 -13.88
CA LEU A 276 13.57 0.91 -13.61
C LEU A 276 13.40 0.72 -12.10
N LEU A 277 12.18 0.33 -11.68
CA LEU A 277 11.90 -0.19 -10.33
C LEU A 277 12.02 -1.72 -10.33
N ALA A 278 12.88 -2.27 -9.48
CA ALA A 278 12.98 -3.71 -9.21
C ALA A 278 12.37 -4.05 -7.86
N LEU A 279 11.40 -5.00 -7.83
CA LEU A 279 10.68 -5.38 -6.62
C LEU A 279 10.59 -6.91 -6.49
N PRO A 280 11.65 -7.61 -6.05
CA PRO A 280 11.68 -9.07 -5.89
C PRO A 280 10.98 -9.50 -4.59
N SER A 281 9.84 -8.88 -4.26
CA SER A 281 9.09 -9.13 -3.03
C SER A 281 8.11 -10.28 -3.18
N SER A 282 7.81 -10.93 -2.05
CA SER A 282 6.78 -11.97 -1.92
C SER A 282 5.70 -11.56 -0.92
N GLY A 283 4.48 -12.10 -1.10
CA GLY A 283 3.39 -11.90 -0.14
C GLY A 283 2.81 -10.48 -0.10
N GLU A 284 2.96 -9.70 -1.16
CA GLU A 284 2.38 -8.36 -1.27
C GLU A 284 0.89 -8.43 -1.58
N GLY A 285 0.12 -7.51 -0.98
CA GLY A 285 -1.29 -7.29 -1.33
C GLY A 285 -1.41 -6.50 -2.63
N PHE A 286 -0.97 -5.24 -2.61
CA PHE A 286 -0.78 -4.36 -3.76
C PHE A 286 0.19 -3.23 -3.38
N PRO A 287 1.48 -3.33 -3.73
CA PRO A 287 2.48 -2.35 -3.31
C PRO A 287 2.26 -0.99 -4.00
N LEU A 288 2.11 0.08 -3.23
CA LEU A 288 1.96 1.46 -3.74
C LEU A 288 3.12 1.87 -4.65
N VAL A 289 4.31 1.40 -4.35
CA VAL A 289 5.53 1.72 -5.11
C VAL A 289 5.47 1.34 -6.59
N MET A 290 4.64 0.35 -6.96
CA MET A 290 4.42 0.01 -8.37
C MET A 290 3.56 1.06 -9.06
N GLN A 291 2.53 1.57 -8.39
CA GLN A 291 1.66 2.63 -8.88
C GLN A 291 2.44 3.94 -9.02
N GLU A 292 3.29 4.26 -8.02
CA GLU A 292 4.20 5.41 -8.02
C GLU A 292 5.17 5.35 -9.21
N ALA A 293 5.77 4.18 -9.46
CA ALA A 293 6.66 3.96 -10.61
C ALA A 293 5.95 4.16 -11.94
N LEU A 294 4.76 3.55 -12.11
CA LEU A 294 3.98 3.71 -13.34
C LEU A 294 3.51 5.15 -13.54
N ALA A 295 3.07 5.85 -12.48
CA ALA A 295 2.70 7.25 -12.53
C ALA A 295 3.90 8.16 -12.88
N SER A 296 5.10 7.79 -12.44
CA SER A 296 6.37 8.44 -12.81
C SER A 296 6.90 8.00 -14.17
N GLY A 297 6.21 7.10 -14.87
CA GLY A 297 6.54 6.65 -16.22
C GLY A 297 7.68 5.64 -16.31
N ILE A 298 8.25 5.16 -15.17
CA ILE A 298 9.35 4.20 -15.21
C ILE A 298 8.85 2.75 -15.28
N PRO A 299 9.58 1.84 -15.98
CA PRO A 299 9.23 0.44 -16.04
C PRO A 299 9.42 -0.25 -14.69
N VAL A 300 8.71 -1.38 -14.51
CA VAL A 300 8.73 -2.17 -13.29
C VAL A 300 9.03 -3.64 -13.62
N VAL A 301 9.96 -4.24 -12.88
CA VAL A 301 10.14 -5.70 -12.81
C VAL A 301 9.83 -6.14 -11.37
N CYS A 302 8.87 -7.04 -11.20
CA CYS A 302 8.42 -7.46 -9.88
C CYS A 302 8.21 -8.98 -9.81
N GLY A 303 7.99 -9.50 -8.60
CA GLY A 303 7.58 -10.89 -8.44
C GLY A 303 6.25 -11.16 -9.18
N GLU A 304 6.14 -12.32 -9.84
CA GLU A 304 4.95 -12.73 -10.61
C GLU A 304 3.68 -12.73 -9.74
N GLU A 305 3.79 -13.20 -8.49
CA GLU A 305 2.69 -13.10 -7.53
C GLU A 305 2.23 -11.66 -7.28
N THR A 306 3.15 -10.70 -7.30
CA THR A 306 2.86 -9.28 -7.07
C THR A 306 2.15 -8.68 -8.27
N LEU A 307 2.52 -9.06 -9.50
CA LEU A 307 1.80 -8.68 -10.72
C LEU A 307 0.34 -9.17 -10.71
N GLY A 308 0.06 -10.32 -10.11
CA GLY A 308 -1.29 -10.86 -9.93
C GLY A 308 -2.24 -9.97 -9.09
N ALA A 309 -1.73 -8.92 -8.44
CA ALA A 309 -2.56 -7.94 -7.74
C ALA A 309 -3.49 -7.16 -8.68
N ASP A 310 -3.00 -6.81 -9.88
CA ASP A 310 -3.79 -6.30 -11.00
C ASP A 310 -3.22 -6.83 -12.34
N PRO A 311 -3.84 -7.87 -12.93
CA PRO A 311 -3.37 -8.45 -14.18
C PRO A 311 -3.28 -7.46 -15.36
N ALA A 312 -4.05 -6.36 -15.33
CA ALA A 312 -3.99 -5.33 -16.37
C ALA A 312 -2.63 -4.58 -16.39
N MET A 313 -1.86 -4.62 -15.30
CA MET A 313 -0.50 -4.09 -15.28
C MET A 313 0.46 -4.85 -16.21
N GLY A 314 0.15 -6.09 -16.61
CA GLY A 314 1.03 -6.91 -17.43
C GLY A 314 1.43 -6.30 -18.77
N ALA A 315 0.70 -5.28 -19.25
CA ALA A 315 1.10 -4.48 -20.42
C ALA A 315 2.32 -3.57 -20.16
N PHE A 316 2.65 -3.28 -18.90
CA PHE A 316 3.65 -2.28 -18.49
C PHE A 316 4.65 -2.78 -17.45
N VAL A 317 4.35 -3.92 -16.81
CA VAL A 317 5.11 -4.51 -15.71
C VAL A 317 5.53 -5.91 -16.10
N LYS A 318 6.80 -6.25 -15.86
CA LYS A 318 7.33 -7.60 -16.08
C LYS A 318 7.29 -8.39 -14.77
N GLY A 319 6.53 -9.49 -14.76
CA GLY A 319 6.53 -10.46 -13.66
C GLY A 319 7.65 -11.49 -13.81
N VAL A 320 8.28 -11.86 -12.70
CA VAL A 320 9.37 -12.86 -12.62
C VAL A 320 9.09 -13.79 -11.44
N PRO A 321 9.28 -15.11 -11.57
CA PRO A 321 9.16 -16.03 -10.45
C PRO A 321 10.14 -15.68 -9.32
N VAL A 322 9.67 -15.76 -8.07
CA VAL A 322 10.49 -15.57 -6.87
C VAL A 322 10.64 -16.91 -6.15
N TYR A 323 11.87 -17.42 -6.09
CA TYR A 323 12.22 -18.68 -5.44
C TYR A 323 12.68 -18.38 -4.02
N LEU A 324 11.81 -18.61 -3.02
CA LEU A 324 12.06 -18.23 -1.62
C LEU A 324 13.29 -18.90 -0.98
N GLU A 325 13.71 -20.07 -1.51
CA GLU A 325 14.86 -20.83 -1.02
C GLU A 325 16.09 -20.69 -1.94
N ASP A 326 15.99 -19.87 -3.03
CA ASP A 326 17.08 -19.71 -4.02
C ASP A 326 17.17 -18.26 -4.51
N ASP A 327 17.81 -17.42 -3.68
CA ASP A 327 18.05 -16.02 -4.00
C ASP A 327 18.93 -15.84 -5.24
N ASP A 328 19.88 -16.76 -5.50
CA ASP A 328 20.79 -16.66 -6.64
C ASP A 328 20.06 -16.92 -7.97
N ARG A 329 19.14 -17.88 -7.98
CA ARG A 329 18.28 -18.13 -9.13
C ARG A 329 17.34 -16.96 -9.37
N THR A 330 16.67 -16.49 -8.32
CA THR A 330 15.79 -15.33 -8.40
C THR A 330 16.53 -14.09 -8.93
N ALA A 331 17.74 -13.83 -8.44
CA ALA A 331 18.55 -12.71 -8.89
C ALA A 331 18.91 -12.79 -10.37
N ARG A 332 19.30 -13.98 -10.88
CA ARG A 332 19.61 -14.17 -12.32
C ARG A 332 18.38 -13.94 -13.20
N GLU A 333 17.23 -14.50 -12.83
CA GLU A 333 16.00 -14.32 -13.60
C GLU A 333 15.53 -12.86 -13.60
N PHE A 334 15.65 -12.16 -12.45
CA PHE A 334 15.36 -10.72 -12.37
C PHE A 334 16.31 -9.89 -13.24
N LEU A 335 17.62 -10.18 -13.22
CA LEU A 335 18.60 -9.49 -14.04
C LEU A 335 18.29 -9.65 -15.53
N SER A 336 18.00 -10.88 -16.00
CA SER A 336 17.59 -11.12 -17.38
C SER A 336 16.34 -10.30 -17.76
N ALA A 337 15.31 -10.30 -16.90
CA ALA A 337 14.09 -9.55 -17.14
C ALA A 337 14.31 -8.02 -17.13
N ILE A 338 15.22 -7.51 -16.30
CA ILE A 338 15.60 -6.09 -16.28
C ILE A 338 16.32 -5.73 -17.59
N GLU A 339 17.29 -6.53 -18.04
CA GLU A 339 18.02 -6.33 -19.29
C GLU A 339 17.07 -6.31 -20.50
N ASP A 340 16.17 -7.30 -20.60
CA ASP A 340 15.15 -7.37 -21.65
C ASP A 340 14.24 -6.15 -21.64
N THR A 341 13.81 -5.72 -20.44
CA THR A 341 12.94 -4.55 -20.29
C THR A 341 13.63 -3.27 -20.73
N LEU A 342 14.89 -3.08 -20.36
CA LEU A 342 15.67 -1.90 -20.76
C LEU A 342 15.98 -1.92 -22.26
N ALA A 343 16.34 -3.08 -22.83
CA ALA A 343 16.63 -3.24 -24.25
C ALA A 343 15.39 -3.02 -25.16
N SER A 344 14.20 -3.31 -24.66
CA SER A 344 12.94 -3.10 -25.40
C SER A 344 12.56 -1.63 -25.62
N GLY A 345 13.39 -0.69 -25.19
CA GLY A 345 13.09 0.75 -25.28
C GLY A 345 12.03 1.20 -24.27
N ALA A 346 11.84 0.45 -23.21
CA ALA A 346 10.84 0.75 -22.17
C ALA A 346 10.98 2.15 -21.54
N GLY A 347 12.15 2.78 -21.64
CA GLY A 347 12.39 4.16 -21.17
C GLY A 347 12.02 5.25 -22.17
N LEU A 348 11.56 4.92 -23.38
CA LEU A 348 11.16 5.92 -24.38
C LEU A 348 9.95 6.74 -23.89
N ASN A 349 9.94 8.03 -24.23
CA ASN A 349 8.92 8.98 -23.76
C ASN A 349 7.48 8.53 -24.08
N ASP A 350 7.24 7.95 -25.25
CA ASP A 350 5.89 7.48 -25.62
C ASP A 350 5.39 6.37 -24.66
N ILE A 351 6.25 5.38 -24.36
CA ILE A 351 5.90 4.29 -23.44
C ILE A 351 5.79 4.79 -21.99
N SER A 352 6.65 5.72 -21.59
CA SER A 352 6.59 6.39 -20.30
C SER A 352 5.26 7.12 -20.10
N ASN A 353 4.80 7.87 -21.11
CA ASN A 353 3.52 8.56 -21.08
C ASN A 353 2.32 7.58 -21.05
N LYS A 354 2.41 6.45 -21.76
CA LYS A 354 1.37 5.40 -21.71
C LYS A 354 1.26 4.77 -20.30
N ARG A 355 2.40 4.52 -19.61
CA ARG A 355 2.40 4.06 -18.21
C ARG A 355 1.73 5.06 -17.29
N ARG A 356 2.10 6.35 -17.42
CA ARG A 356 1.46 7.42 -16.65
C ARG A 356 -0.04 7.46 -16.91
N ALA A 357 -0.47 7.48 -18.18
CA ALA A 357 -1.88 7.51 -18.53
C ALA A 357 -2.65 6.32 -17.93
N PHE A 358 -2.07 5.12 -17.98
CA PHE A 358 -2.62 3.94 -17.33
C PHE A 358 -2.75 4.14 -15.81
N ALA A 359 -1.69 4.60 -15.14
CA ALA A 359 -1.73 4.83 -13.69
C ALA A 359 -2.76 5.90 -13.30
N VAL A 360 -2.80 7.03 -14.01
CA VAL A 360 -3.76 8.12 -13.76
C VAL A 360 -5.21 7.65 -13.93
N SER A 361 -5.49 6.90 -15.00
CA SER A 361 -6.85 6.42 -15.27
C SER A 361 -7.32 5.33 -14.31
N ARG A 362 -6.40 4.61 -13.66
CA ARG A 362 -6.73 3.41 -12.90
C ARG A 362 -6.48 3.55 -11.39
N TYR A 363 -5.44 4.28 -10.99
CA TYR A 363 -4.93 4.35 -9.62
C TYR A 363 -4.91 5.76 -9.02
N SER A 364 -5.63 6.75 -9.58
CA SER A 364 -5.71 8.04 -8.93
C SER A 364 -6.59 8.01 -7.68
N TRP A 365 -6.18 8.67 -6.61
CA TRP A 365 -6.99 8.83 -5.40
C TRP A 365 -8.33 9.51 -5.67
N ARG A 366 -8.36 10.46 -6.63
CA ARG A 366 -9.58 11.09 -7.09
C ARG A 366 -10.61 10.08 -7.56
N ARG A 367 -10.19 9.13 -8.41
CA ARG A 367 -11.07 8.06 -8.91
C ARG A 367 -11.50 7.11 -7.79
N ALA A 368 -10.57 6.72 -6.90
CA ALA A 368 -10.89 5.88 -5.77
C ALA A 368 -11.97 6.53 -4.89
N ALA A 369 -11.80 7.81 -4.54
CA ALA A 369 -12.78 8.55 -3.75
C ALA A 369 -14.16 8.60 -4.42
N GLU A 370 -14.22 8.83 -5.74
CA GLU A 370 -15.48 8.82 -6.51
C GLU A 370 -16.19 7.47 -6.39
N GLN A 371 -15.46 6.35 -6.53
CA GLN A 371 -16.02 5.00 -6.39
C GLN A 371 -16.51 4.73 -4.95
N TYR A 372 -15.78 5.19 -3.91
CA TYR A 372 -16.25 5.08 -2.53
C TYR A 372 -17.51 5.90 -2.29
N LEU A 373 -17.61 7.12 -2.84
CA LEU A 373 -18.79 7.97 -2.71
C LEU A 373 -20.02 7.37 -3.40
N GLU A 374 -19.85 6.72 -4.55
CA GLU A 374 -20.92 5.96 -5.20
C GLU A 374 -21.45 4.82 -4.32
N ILE A 375 -20.54 4.09 -3.63
CA ILE A 375 -20.93 3.05 -2.69
C ILE A 375 -21.70 3.66 -1.52
N ILE A 376 -21.16 4.71 -0.91
CA ILE A 376 -21.73 5.37 0.24
C ILE A 376 -23.12 5.90 -0.08
N SER A 377 -23.29 6.59 -1.20
CA SER A 377 -24.58 7.12 -1.65
C SER A 377 -25.65 6.04 -1.80
N ARG A 378 -25.28 4.90 -2.39
CA ARG A 378 -26.21 3.74 -2.51
C ARG A 378 -26.62 3.18 -1.15
N LEU A 379 -25.70 3.13 -0.20
CA LEU A 379 -25.97 2.58 1.14
C LEU A 379 -26.84 3.52 1.99
N THR A 380 -26.71 4.83 1.83
CA THR A 380 -27.51 5.82 2.59
C THR A 380 -28.94 5.93 2.05
N ILE A 381 -29.14 5.88 0.74
CA ILE A 381 -30.49 5.86 0.13
C ILE A 381 -31.30 4.63 0.58
N GLN A 382 -30.65 3.47 0.77
CA GLN A 382 -31.32 2.24 1.22
C GLN A 382 -31.79 2.27 2.68
N ILE A 383 -31.34 3.24 3.48
CA ILE A 383 -31.76 3.40 4.88
C ILE A 383 -32.98 4.32 4.99
N GLU A 384 -33.15 5.25 4.04
CA GLU A 384 -34.27 6.19 4.00
C GLU A 384 -35.52 5.60 3.34
N SER A 385 -35.39 4.47 2.64
CA SER A 385 -36.48 3.70 2.01
C SER A 385 -36.97 2.54 2.87
#